data_18994bc5dc285694912c2d8c8131df07
#
_entry.id   18994bc5dc285694912c2d8c8131df07
#
_cell.length_a   1.000
_cell.length_b   1.000
_cell.length_c   1.000
_cell.angle_alpha   90.00
_cell.angle_beta   90.00
_cell.angle_gamma   90.00
#
_symmetry.space_group_name_H-M   'P 1'
#
loop_
_entity.id
_entity.type
_entity.pdbx_description
1 polymer ?
#
loop_
_entity_poly.entity_id
_entity_poly.type
_entity_poly.pdbx_seq_one_letter_code
_entity_poly.pdbx_strand_id
1 'polypeptide(L)'
;MITADFHTHTDFSSDSDQPMEGALEALIAKGISTVCFTEHMDMDYPGGEFDLDTAAYRARLMELRERFRGRIEVLFGVELGLMDYLAPRLEEYVSGWDFDFIIGSSHLVDGVDPYYPEYFAEHGDHNGILRYFESILANITAFRDFDVYGHLDYVVRYSGAKSYRPADYAELLDEILKRLIAMGKGIELNTAGLKYGLGWAHPHP
;
A
#
# COMPACT_ATOMS: atom_id res chain seq x y z
N MET A 1 2.68 -2.39 23.14
CA MET A 1 3.56 -1.38 22.51
C MET A 1 3.85 -1.87 21.10
N ILE A 2 3.65 -1.05 20.08
CA ILE A 2 3.98 -1.43 18.69
C ILE A 2 5.49 -1.44 18.58
N THR A 3 6.07 -2.52 18.06
CA THR A 3 7.52 -2.72 17.94
C THR A 3 7.96 -2.99 16.50
N ALA A 4 7.02 -3.05 15.57
CA ALA A 4 7.29 -3.28 14.15
C ALA A 4 6.46 -2.33 13.29
N ASP A 5 7.01 -1.94 12.13
CA ASP A 5 6.34 -1.18 11.09
C ASP A 5 6.64 -1.84 9.75
N PHE A 6 5.59 -2.21 9.02
CA PHE A 6 5.68 -2.96 7.76
C PHE A 6 5.18 -2.16 6.56
N HIS A 7 4.90 -0.85 6.74
CA HIS A 7 4.49 0.02 5.65
C HIS A 7 5.17 1.39 5.79
N THR A 8 6.36 1.49 5.24
CA THR A 8 7.22 2.67 5.39
C THR A 8 7.88 3.00 4.05
N HIS A 9 7.76 4.27 3.63
CA HIS A 9 8.39 4.81 2.42
C HIS A 9 9.58 5.71 2.78
N THR A 10 10.53 5.78 1.87
CA THR A 10 11.70 6.64 1.95
C THR A 10 11.84 7.48 0.67
N ASP A 11 12.97 8.16 0.52
CA ASP A 11 13.31 8.93 -0.68
C ASP A 11 13.48 8.08 -1.97
N PHE A 12 13.19 6.77 -1.91
CA PHE A 12 13.00 5.92 -3.09
C PHE A 12 11.57 5.96 -3.65
N SER A 13 10.59 6.41 -2.85
CA SER A 13 9.22 6.66 -3.30
C SER A 13 9.00 8.16 -3.51
N SER A 14 8.36 8.55 -4.61
CA SER A 14 8.21 9.96 -4.99
C SER A 14 7.34 10.80 -4.03
N ASP A 15 6.58 10.15 -3.15
CA ASP A 15 5.75 10.79 -2.13
C ASP A 15 6.45 10.98 -0.77
N SER A 16 7.75 10.63 -0.68
CA SER A 16 8.54 10.77 0.54
C SER A 16 9.91 11.41 0.29
N ASP A 17 10.26 12.41 1.11
CA ASP A 17 11.58 13.03 1.13
C ASP A 17 12.47 12.46 2.24
N GLN A 18 12.04 11.43 2.96
CA GLN A 18 12.73 10.91 4.13
C GLN A 18 13.89 9.98 3.73
N PRO A 19 15.17 10.36 3.94
CA PRO A 19 16.26 9.42 3.68
C PRO A 19 16.14 8.16 4.52
N MET A 20 16.39 6.98 3.92
CA MET A 20 16.23 5.68 4.58
C MET A 20 17.01 5.58 5.90
N GLU A 21 18.24 6.10 5.95
CA GLU A 21 19.04 6.13 7.17
C GLU A 21 18.38 6.97 8.29
N GLY A 22 17.84 8.13 7.93
CA GLY A 22 17.12 8.99 8.86
C GLY A 22 15.83 8.33 9.38
N ALA A 23 15.13 7.59 8.54
CA ALA A 23 13.97 6.80 8.95
C ALA A 23 14.36 5.74 9.99
N LEU A 24 15.45 5.00 9.76
CA LEU A 24 15.95 4.00 10.72
C LEU A 24 16.26 4.61 12.09
N GLU A 25 16.98 5.73 12.13
CA GLU A 25 17.28 6.41 13.40
C GLU A 25 16.01 6.87 14.12
N ALA A 26 15.04 7.42 13.38
CA ALA A 26 13.76 7.85 13.95
C ALA A 26 12.94 6.67 14.51
N LEU A 27 12.90 5.56 13.80
CA LEU A 27 12.20 4.34 14.23
C LEU A 27 12.84 3.74 15.50
N ILE A 28 14.17 3.66 15.54
CA ILE A 28 14.92 3.22 16.74
C ILE A 28 14.59 4.11 17.93
N ALA A 29 14.60 5.43 17.74
CA ALA A 29 14.28 6.38 18.81
C ALA A 29 12.84 6.22 19.34
N LYS A 30 11.94 5.71 18.53
CA LYS A 30 10.55 5.39 18.91
C LYS A 30 10.38 3.99 19.52
N GLY A 31 11.45 3.19 19.61
CA GLY A 31 11.41 1.85 20.15
C GLY A 31 10.91 0.77 19.19
N ILE A 32 10.92 1.06 17.89
CA ILE A 32 10.66 0.07 16.84
C ILE A 32 11.89 -0.82 16.71
N SER A 33 11.68 -2.11 16.70
CA SER A 33 12.74 -3.13 16.59
C SER A 33 12.79 -3.84 15.25
N THR A 34 11.72 -3.75 14.44
CA THR A 34 11.63 -4.34 13.11
C THR A 34 10.95 -3.36 12.17
N VAL A 35 11.54 -3.11 11.01
CA VAL A 35 10.95 -2.30 9.94
C VAL A 35 11.04 -3.05 8.62
N CYS A 36 9.96 -3.01 7.85
CA CYS A 36 9.97 -3.35 6.44
C CYS A 36 9.81 -2.07 5.63
N PHE A 37 10.80 -1.71 4.84
CA PHE A 37 10.60 -0.68 3.84
C PHE A 37 9.82 -1.28 2.67
N THR A 38 8.78 -0.57 2.25
CA THR A 38 7.83 -1.02 1.22
C THR A 38 7.63 0.12 0.23
N GLU A 39 8.69 0.41 -0.53
CA GLU A 39 8.66 1.49 -1.52
C GLU A 39 7.61 1.21 -2.59
N HIS A 40 7.03 2.26 -3.14
CA HIS A 40 6.03 2.16 -4.19
C HIS A 40 6.59 1.56 -5.48
N MET A 41 5.85 0.61 -6.06
CA MET A 41 5.99 0.14 -7.43
C MET A 41 4.62 0.13 -8.10
N ASP A 42 4.26 1.24 -8.72
CA ASP A 42 2.99 1.42 -9.41
C ASP A 42 3.23 1.46 -10.91
N MET A 43 3.30 0.29 -11.52
CA MET A 43 3.47 0.16 -12.98
C MET A 43 2.36 0.88 -13.72
N ASP A 44 2.74 1.59 -14.79
CA ASP A 44 1.83 2.37 -15.62
C ASP A 44 1.13 3.55 -14.88
N TYR A 45 1.67 3.98 -13.72
CA TYR A 45 1.21 5.21 -13.09
C TYR A 45 1.44 6.40 -14.05
N PRO A 46 0.47 7.29 -14.19
CA PRO A 46 0.61 8.44 -15.10
C PRO A 46 1.89 9.23 -14.82
N GLY A 47 2.74 9.41 -15.84
CA GLY A 47 4.03 10.11 -15.69
C GLY A 47 5.19 9.26 -15.18
N GLY A 48 4.99 8.01 -14.77
CA GLY A 48 6.03 7.11 -14.27
C GLY A 48 6.60 7.53 -12.92
N GLU A 49 5.88 8.33 -12.15
CA GLU A 49 6.37 8.89 -10.87
C GLU A 49 6.66 7.84 -9.81
N PHE A 50 6.00 6.67 -9.89
CA PHE A 50 6.12 5.58 -8.93
C PHE A 50 6.79 4.33 -9.53
N ASP A 51 7.62 4.50 -10.57
CA ASP A 51 8.50 3.46 -11.09
C ASP A 51 9.73 3.33 -10.17
N LEU A 52 9.83 2.22 -9.45
CA LEU A 52 10.91 1.98 -8.49
C LEU A 52 12.20 1.52 -9.17
N ASP A 53 13.33 2.19 -8.92
CA ASP A 53 14.65 1.59 -9.14
C ASP A 53 14.94 0.57 -8.04
N THR A 54 14.35 -0.63 -8.18
CA THR A 54 14.44 -1.71 -7.21
C THR A 54 15.88 -2.16 -6.95
N ALA A 55 16.75 -2.07 -7.96
CA ALA A 55 18.16 -2.44 -7.80
C ALA A 55 18.91 -1.45 -6.90
N ALA A 56 18.73 -0.15 -7.11
CA ALA A 56 19.33 0.88 -6.27
C ALA A 56 18.73 0.84 -4.85
N TYR A 57 17.41 0.70 -4.72
CA TYR A 57 16.71 0.56 -3.45
C TYR A 57 17.26 -0.63 -2.64
N ARG A 58 17.31 -1.84 -3.26
CA ARG A 58 17.84 -3.03 -2.60
C ARG A 58 19.28 -2.86 -2.18
N ALA A 59 20.13 -2.29 -3.03
CA ALA A 59 21.54 -2.07 -2.72
C ALA A 59 21.71 -1.19 -1.47
N ARG A 60 20.97 -0.07 -1.40
CA ARG A 60 20.98 0.84 -0.26
C ARG A 60 20.44 0.18 1.00
N LEU A 61 19.34 -0.54 0.90
CA LEU A 61 18.74 -1.26 2.02
C LEU A 61 19.72 -2.29 2.60
N MET A 62 20.38 -3.09 1.76
CA MET A 62 21.33 -4.11 2.25
C MET A 62 22.58 -3.50 2.92
N GLU A 63 23.07 -2.37 2.43
CA GLU A 63 24.13 -1.60 3.10
C GLU A 63 23.69 -1.18 4.52
N LEU A 64 22.48 -0.61 4.63
CA LEU A 64 21.97 -0.13 5.91
C LEU A 64 21.56 -1.28 6.84
N ARG A 65 20.99 -2.38 6.33
CA ARG A 65 20.72 -3.61 7.10
C ARG A 65 21.99 -4.11 7.82
N GLU A 66 23.12 -4.11 7.13
CA GLU A 66 24.39 -4.50 7.73
C GLU A 66 24.87 -3.47 8.77
N ARG A 67 24.82 -2.20 8.44
CA ARG A 67 25.29 -1.12 9.31
C ARG A 67 24.46 -0.97 10.60
N PHE A 68 23.16 -1.25 10.53
CA PHE A 68 22.25 -1.18 11.68
C PHE A 68 22.03 -2.54 12.37
N ARG A 69 22.79 -3.54 12.01
CA ARG A 69 22.71 -4.90 12.59
C ARG A 69 22.74 -4.85 14.12
N GLY A 70 21.79 -5.50 14.76
CA GLY A 70 21.65 -5.55 16.23
C GLY A 70 21.02 -4.30 16.87
N ARG A 71 20.68 -3.26 16.07
CA ARG A 71 19.94 -2.08 16.53
C ARG A 71 18.48 -2.14 16.12
N ILE A 72 18.22 -2.57 14.89
CA ILE A 72 16.89 -2.76 14.31
C ILE A 72 16.98 -3.85 13.24
N GLU A 73 15.96 -4.67 13.11
CA GLU A 73 15.79 -5.59 12.00
C GLU A 73 15.21 -4.84 10.81
N VAL A 74 15.85 -4.95 9.64
CA VAL A 74 15.44 -4.26 8.42
C VAL A 74 15.05 -5.30 7.38
N LEU A 75 13.81 -5.24 6.91
CA LEU A 75 13.26 -6.14 5.91
C LEU A 75 13.12 -5.43 4.56
N PHE A 76 13.29 -6.19 3.49
CA PHE A 76 13.19 -5.75 2.11
C PHE A 76 11.79 -6.05 1.59
N GLY A 77 10.96 -5.04 1.47
CA GLY A 77 9.59 -5.18 0.97
C GLY A 77 9.30 -4.29 -0.23
N VAL A 78 8.07 -4.34 -0.67
CA VAL A 78 7.53 -3.48 -1.74
C VAL A 78 6.03 -3.28 -1.53
N GLU A 79 5.53 -2.09 -1.87
CA GLU A 79 4.11 -1.85 -2.07
C GLU A 79 3.81 -1.80 -3.56
N LEU A 80 2.98 -2.74 -4.02
CA LEU A 80 2.59 -2.88 -5.42
C LEU A 80 1.25 -2.19 -5.68
N GLY A 81 1.23 -1.24 -6.62
CA GLY A 81 0.00 -0.72 -7.18
C GLY A 81 -0.63 -1.74 -8.13
N LEU A 82 -1.72 -2.35 -7.68
CA LEU A 82 -2.39 -3.41 -8.42
C LEU A 82 -3.38 -2.85 -9.44
N MET A 83 -3.32 -3.36 -10.66
CA MET A 83 -4.37 -3.30 -11.66
C MET A 83 -4.49 -4.69 -12.31
N ASP A 84 -5.68 -5.16 -12.56
CA ASP A 84 -5.95 -6.54 -12.98
C ASP A 84 -5.18 -6.95 -14.24
N TYR A 85 -5.07 -6.05 -15.21
CA TYR A 85 -4.33 -6.29 -16.46
C TYR A 85 -2.80 -6.33 -16.27
N LEU A 86 -2.28 -5.85 -15.14
CA LEU A 86 -0.86 -5.90 -14.82
C LEU A 86 -0.40 -7.24 -14.23
N ALA A 87 -1.30 -8.15 -13.89
CA ALA A 87 -0.99 -9.39 -13.19
C ALA A 87 0.23 -10.13 -13.77
N PRO A 88 0.38 -10.35 -15.09
CA PRO A 88 1.54 -11.05 -15.63
C PRO A 88 2.86 -10.29 -15.42
N ARG A 89 2.84 -8.95 -15.48
CA ARG A 89 4.03 -8.12 -15.27
C ARG A 89 4.41 -8.06 -13.79
N LEU A 90 3.43 -8.03 -12.90
CA LEU A 90 3.64 -8.09 -11.46
C LEU A 90 4.20 -9.44 -11.03
N GLU A 91 3.72 -10.56 -11.59
CA GLU A 91 4.28 -11.89 -11.36
C GLU A 91 5.75 -11.97 -11.80
N GLU A 92 6.08 -11.46 -12.99
CA GLU A 92 7.45 -11.39 -13.48
C GLU A 92 8.33 -10.55 -12.55
N TYR A 93 7.84 -9.36 -12.16
CA TYR A 93 8.56 -8.45 -11.27
C TYR A 93 8.87 -9.08 -9.91
N VAL A 94 7.84 -9.62 -9.24
CA VAL A 94 8.00 -10.23 -7.91
C VAL A 94 8.95 -11.43 -7.97
N SER A 95 8.84 -12.28 -9.00
CA SER A 95 9.72 -13.44 -9.17
C SER A 95 11.19 -13.07 -9.41
N GLY A 96 11.47 -11.84 -9.81
CA GLY A 96 12.82 -11.32 -10.04
C GLY A 96 13.56 -10.87 -8.76
N TRP A 97 12.86 -10.80 -7.62
CA TRP A 97 13.41 -10.26 -6.38
C TRP A 97 13.11 -11.16 -5.17
N ASP A 98 13.97 -11.08 -4.16
CA ASP A 98 13.86 -11.81 -2.90
C ASP A 98 13.20 -10.94 -1.80
N PHE A 99 11.98 -10.43 -2.06
CA PHE A 99 11.26 -9.63 -1.08
C PHE A 99 10.94 -10.44 0.18
N ASP A 100 11.17 -9.81 1.34
CA ASP A 100 10.76 -10.34 2.65
C ASP A 100 9.25 -10.15 2.89
N PHE A 101 8.64 -9.13 2.25
CA PHE A 101 7.21 -8.79 2.43
C PHE A 101 6.68 -7.96 1.26
N ILE A 102 5.45 -8.24 0.85
CA ILE A 102 4.78 -7.58 -0.27
C ILE A 102 3.41 -7.08 0.16
N ILE A 103 3.16 -5.79 -0.01
CA ILE A 103 1.85 -5.18 0.13
C ILE A 103 1.23 -5.08 -1.26
N GLY A 104 -0.01 -5.56 -1.44
CA GLY A 104 -0.81 -5.28 -2.62
C GLY A 104 -1.79 -4.15 -2.31
N SER A 105 -1.79 -3.08 -3.11
CA SER A 105 -2.63 -1.90 -2.90
C SER A 105 -3.34 -1.50 -4.20
N SER A 106 -4.47 -0.80 -4.10
CA SER A 106 -5.09 -0.13 -5.25
C SER A 106 -4.90 1.37 -5.11
N HIS A 107 -4.07 1.96 -5.99
CA HIS A 107 -3.85 3.41 -6.07
C HIS A 107 -4.60 4.03 -7.25
N LEU A 108 -4.82 3.26 -8.30
CA LEU A 108 -5.54 3.69 -9.49
C LEU A 108 -6.85 2.91 -9.66
N VAL A 109 -7.86 3.59 -10.17
CA VAL A 109 -9.12 3.00 -10.65
C VAL A 109 -9.28 3.40 -12.11
N ASP A 110 -9.31 2.43 -13.01
CA ASP A 110 -9.35 2.67 -14.46
C ASP A 110 -8.24 3.64 -14.95
N GLY A 111 -7.05 3.57 -14.33
CA GLY A 111 -5.91 4.42 -14.64
C GLY A 111 -5.96 5.84 -14.08
N VAL A 112 -6.92 6.15 -13.20
CA VAL A 112 -7.06 7.46 -12.54
C VAL A 112 -6.83 7.29 -11.03
N ASP A 113 -5.96 8.12 -10.45
CA ASP A 113 -5.79 8.16 -9.00
C ASP A 113 -6.94 8.93 -8.34
N PRO A 114 -7.68 8.33 -7.39
CA PRO A 114 -8.70 9.00 -6.61
C PRO A 114 -8.23 10.23 -5.82
N TYR A 115 -6.91 10.40 -5.65
CA TYR A 115 -6.32 11.62 -5.11
C TYR A 115 -6.72 12.86 -5.90
N TYR A 116 -6.87 12.75 -7.21
CA TYR A 116 -7.23 13.87 -8.08
C TYR A 116 -8.74 14.12 -8.03
N PRO A 117 -9.17 15.41 -7.85
CA PRO A 117 -10.58 15.76 -7.71
C PRO A 117 -11.46 15.33 -8.88
N GLU A 118 -10.88 15.16 -10.07
CA GLU A 118 -11.56 14.74 -11.28
C GLU A 118 -12.23 13.39 -11.12
N TYR A 119 -11.61 12.47 -10.38
CA TYR A 119 -12.17 11.15 -10.12
C TYR A 119 -13.57 11.22 -9.47
N PHE A 120 -13.70 11.98 -8.39
CA PHE A 120 -14.98 12.13 -7.71
C PHE A 120 -15.93 13.11 -8.42
N ALA A 121 -15.40 14.07 -9.18
CA ALA A 121 -16.21 14.94 -10.02
C ALA A 121 -16.94 14.16 -11.12
N GLU A 122 -16.31 13.12 -11.67
CA GLU A 122 -16.91 12.25 -12.69
C GLU A 122 -17.91 11.26 -12.09
N HIS A 123 -17.56 10.62 -10.99
CA HIS A 123 -18.34 9.47 -10.47
C HIS A 123 -19.29 9.82 -9.32
N GLY A 124 -19.03 10.91 -8.60
CA GLY A 124 -19.64 11.20 -7.30
C GLY A 124 -19.11 10.29 -6.19
N ASP A 125 -19.30 10.68 -4.93
CA ASP A 125 -18.68 9.96 -3.79
C ASP A 125 -19.09 8.49 -3.71
N HIS A 126 -20.38 8.20 -3.76
CA HIS A 126 -20.86 6.83 -3.60
C HIS A 126 -20.37 5.90 -4.71
N ASN A 127 -20.52 6.30 -5.96
CA ASN A 127 -20.11 5.47 -7.09
C ASN A 127 -18.57 5.38 -7.20
N GLY A 128 -17.84 6.46 -6.89
CA GLY A 128 -16.39 6.45 -6.87
C GLY A 128 -15.86 5.44 -5.86
N ILE A 129 -16.41 5.40 -4.64
CA ILE A 129 -16.04 4.41 -3.63
C ILE A 129 -16.44 2.99 -4.08
N LEU A 130 -17.63 2.81 -4.67
CA LEU A 130 -18.06 1.52 -5.18
C LEU A 130 -17.09 0.98 -6.24
N ARG A 131 -16.75 1.79 -7.25
CA ARG A 131 -15.80 1.42 -8.31
C ARG A 131 -14.42 1.07 -7.76
N TYR A 132 -13.97 1.79 -6.73
CA TYR A 132 -12.71 1.47 -6.07
C TYR A 132 -12.75 0.06 -5.45
N PHE A 133 -13.80 -0.31 -4.72
CA PHE A 133 -13.92 -1.66 -4.18
C PHE A 133 -14.10 -2.72 -5.27
N GLU A 134 -14.79 -2.42 -6.36
CA GLU A 134 -14.87 -3.29 -7.54
C GLU A 134 -13.48 -3.53 -8.15
N SER A 135 -12.64 -2.49 -8.24
CA SER A 135 -11.26 -2.63 -8.72
C SER A 135 -10.42 -3.50 -7.80
N ILE A 136 -10.57 -3.37 -6.46
CA ILE A 136 -9.90 -4.28 -5.52
C ILE A 136 -10.26 -5.74 -5.80
N LEU A 137 -11.55 -6.03 -5.96
CA LEU A 137 -12.00 -7.39 -6.22
C LEU A 137 -11.44 -7.96 -7.54
N ALA A 138 -11.36 -7.14 -8.59
CA ALA A 138 -10.72 -7.50 -9.85
C ALA A 138 -9.22 -7.77 -9.67
N ASN A 139 -8.52 -6.86 -8.99
CA ASN A 139 -7.08 -6.93 -8.74
C ASN A 139 -6.69 -8.19 -7.98
N ILE A 140 -7.34 -8.50 -6.84
CA ILE A 140 -7.04 -9.71 -6.05
C ILE A 140 -7.51 -11.00 -6.71
N THR A 141 -8.35 -10.91 -7.73
CA THR A 141 -8.73 -12.05 -8.56
C THR A 141 -7.61 -12.38 -9.54
N ALA A 142 -7.03 -11.35 -10.15
CA ALA A 142 -6.01 -11.46 -11.18
C ALA A 142 -4.62 -11.76 -10.59
N PHE A 143 -4.22 -11.06 -9.53
CA PHE A 143 -2.90 -11.17 -8.90
C PHE A 143 -3.01 -11.59 -7.43
N ARG A 144 -2.15 -12.53 -6.98
CA ARG A 144 -2.24 -13.15 -5.64
C ARG A 144 -0.92 -13.23 -4.88
N ASP A 145 0.18 -12.79 -5.48
CA ASP A 145 1.50 -12.93 -4.89
C ASP A 145 1.86 -11.68 -4.06
N PHE A 146 1.11 -11.47 -2.97
CA PHE A 146 1.32 -10.48 -1.94
C PHE A 146 0.97 -11.07 -0.57
N ASP A 147 1.43 -10.46 0.53
CA ASP A 147 1.18 -10.93 1.90
C ASP A 147 -0.06 -10.31 2.53
N VAL A 148 -0.20 -9.00 2.42
CA VAL A 148 -1.35 -8.25 2.93
C VAL A 148 -1.89 -7.29 1.88
N TYR A 149 -3.19 -6.95 2.02
CA TYR A 149 -3.79 -5.86 1.25
C TYR A 149 -3.68 -4.55 2.04
N GLY A 150 -3.05 -3.54 1.45
CA GLY A 150 -2.83 -2.22 2.05
C GLY A 150 -4.12 -1.42 2.17
N HIS A 151 -4.19 -0.53 3.13
CA HIS A 151 -5.22 0.51 3.36
C HIS A 151 -6.53 0.33 2.55
N LEU A 152 -7.26 -0.75 2.84
CA LEU A 152 -8.39 -1.28 2.05
C LEU A 152 -9.43 -0.23 1.61
N ASP A 153 -9.65 0.81 2.39
CA ASP A 153 -10.58 1.91 2.10
C ASP A 153 -9.85 3.26 1.82
N TYR A 154 -8.67 3.18 1.22
CA TYR A 154 -7.82 4.33 0.84
C TYR A 154 -8.60 5.47 0.17
N VAL A 155 -9.48 5.14 -0.76
CA VAL A 155 -10.29 6.08 -1.55
C VAL A 155 -11.09 7.07 -0.69
N VAL A 156 -11.46 6.68 0.53
CA VAL A 156 -12.28 7.50 1.45
C VAL A 156 -11.54 8.76 1.90
N ARG A 157 -10.20 8.78 1.84
CA ARG A 157 -9.39 9.97 2.17
C ARG A 157 -9.77 11.19 1.31
N TYR A 158 -10.16 10.94 0.06
CA TYR A 158 -10.33 11.95 -0.98
C TYR A 158 -11.79 12.19 -1.35
N SER A 159 -12.69 11.32 -0.88
CA SER A 159 -14.12 11.54 -1.05
C SER A 159 -14.58 12.75 -0.22
N GLY A 160 -15.49 13.54 -0.76
CA GLY A 160 -16.17 14.61 -0.01
C GLY A 160 -17.09 14.08 1.08
N ALA A 161 -17.27 12.77 1.13
CA ALA A 161 -18.20 12.09 2.00
C ALA A 161 -17.68 11.98 3.44
N LYS A 162 -17.91 13.01 4.24
CA LYS A 162 -17.84 12.89 5.71
C LYS A 162 -18.77 11.80 6.29
N SER A 163 -19.51 11.10 5.44
CA SER A 163 -20.57 10.13 5.76
C SER A 163 -20.28 8.74 5.18
N TYR A 164 -19.01 8.38 4.97
CA TYR A 164 -18.66 7.01 4.60
C TYR A 164 -19.20 6.03 5.64
N ARG A 165 -19.92 5.03 5.17
CA ARG A 165 -20.42 3.93 5.98
C ARG A 165 -20.10 2.62 5.29
N PRO A 166 -19.26 1.75 5.87
CA PRO A 166 -18.97 0.44 5.30
C PRO A 166 -20.21 -0.37 4.97
N ALA A 167 -21.29 -0.20 5.74
CA ALA A 167 -22.56 -0.88 5.51
C ALA A 167 -23.19 -0.61 4.14
N ASP A 168 -22.88 0.54 3.51
CA ASP A 168 -23.39 0.88 2.18
C ASP A 168 -22.70 0.07 1.07
N TYR A 169 -21.58 -0.62 1.38
CA TYR A 169 -20.76 -1.43 0.49
C TYR A 169 -20.57 -2.86 1.04
N ALA A 170 -21.39 -3.28 2.01
CA ALA A 170 -21.18 -4.47 2.81
C ALA A 170 -21.04 -5.76 1.98
N GLU A 171 -21.86 -5.94 0.94
CA GLU A 171 -21.81 -7.15 0.10
C GLU A 171 -20.46 -7.28 -0.63
N LEU A 172 -19.95 -6.17 -1.17
CA LEU A 172 -18.69 -6.14 -1.89
C LEU A 172 -17.49 -6.27 -0.96
N LEU A 173 -17.51 -5.58 0.18
CA LEU A 173 -16.47 -5.72 1.22
C LEU A 173 -16.41 -7.15 1.77
N ASP A 174 -17.56 -7.77 2.01
CA ASP A 174 -17.65 -9.16 2.45
C ASP A 174 -17.05 -10.14 1.42
N GLU A 175 -17.32 -9.94 0.13
CA GLU A 175 -16.72 -10.73 -0.95
C GLU A 175 -15.20 -10.54 -1.01
N ILE A 176 -14.69 -9.30 -0.92
CA ILE A 176 -13.26 -9.01 -0.89
C ILE A 176 -12.59 -9.72 0.30
N LEU A 177 -13.14 -9.54 1.51
CA LEU A 177 -12.57 -10.14 2.72
C LEU A 177 -12.60 -11.66 2.68
N LYS A 178 -13.69 -12.28 2.22
CA LYS A 178 -13.77 -13.74 2.02
C LYS A 178 -12.71 -14.24 1.05
N ARG A 179 -12.46 -13.48 -0.02
CA ARG A 179 -11.46 -13.86 -1.01
C ARG A 179 -10.04 -13.76 -0.44
N LEU A 180 -9.72 -12.68 0.28
CA LEU A 180 -8.44 -12.53 0.98
C LEU A 180 -8.22 -13.67 1.99
N ILE A 181 -9.23 -13.99 2.79
CA ILE A 181 -9.20 -15.11 3.75
C ILE A 181 -8.96 -16.44 3.03
N ALA A 182 -9.67 -16.70 1.94
CA ALA A 182 -9.53 -17.96 1.18
C ALA A 182 -8.13 -18.10 0.55
N MET A 183 -7.45 -16.98 0.27
CA MET A 183 -6.07 -16.95 -0.21
C MET A 183 -5.03 -16.99 0.93
N GLY A 184 -5.46 -16.93 2.19
CA GLY A 184 -4.56 -16.84 3.35
C GLY A 184 -3.85 -15.50 3.46
N LYS A 185 -4.43 -14.42 2.90
CA LYS A 185 -3.85 -13.07 2.92
C LYS A 185 -4.43 -12.25 4.07
N GLY A 186 -3.58 -11.35 4.62
CA GLY A 186 -4.00 -10.38 5.63
C GLY A 186 -4.53 -9.08 5.04
N ILE A 187 -5.00 -8.21 5.91
CA ILE A 187 -5.22 -6.79 5.63
C ILE A 187 -4.35 -5.96 6.56
N GLU A 188 -3.99 -4.79 6.10
CA GLU A 188 -3.24 -3.82 6.89
C GLU A 188 -4.16 -3.03 7.83
N LEU A 189 -3.64 -2.64 8.99
CA LEU A 189 -4.18 -1.56 9.81
C LEU A 189 -3.31 -0.31 9.60
N ASN A 190 -3.71 0.58 8.70
CA ASN A 190 -2.94 1.77 8.34
C ASN A 190 -3.43 3.01 9.10
N THR A 191 -2.52 3.65 9.84
CA THR A 191 -2.86 4.78 10.70
C THR A 191 -3.00 6.12 9.96
N ALA A 192 -2.71 6.18 8.67
CA ALA A 192 -2.79 7.41 7.88
C ALA A 192 -4.20 8.04 7.88
N GLY A 193 -5.27 7.24 8.04
CA GLY A 193 -6.62 7.77 8.18
C GLY A 193 -6.74 8.82 9.30
N LEU A 194 -6.00 8.65 10.39
CA LEU A 194 -5.94 9.65 11.47
C LEU A 194 -5.24 10.94 11.02
N LYS A 195 -4.17 10.84 10.21
CA LYS A 195 -3.46 11.99 9.62
C LYS A 195 -4.37 12.77 8.68
N TYR A 196 -5.23 12.08 7.94
CA TYR A 196 -6.21 12.70 7.02
C TYR A 196 -7.49 13.19 7.73
N GLY A 197 -7.57 13.06 9.05
CA GLY A 197 -8.68 13.59 9.84
C GLY A 197 -9.98 12.78 9.77
N LEU A 198 -9.89 11.53 9.35
CA LEU A 198 -11.05 10.62 9.28
C LEU A 198 -11.55 10.21 10.67
N GLY A 199 -10.67 10.21 11.69
CA GLY A 199 -10.99 9.79 13.06
C GLY A 199 -10.81 8.29 13.30
N TRP A 200 -10.39 7.52 12.29
CA TRP A 200 -10.06 6.08 12.36
C TRP A 200 -8.85 5.74 11.51
N ALA A 201 -8.29 4.56 11.71
CA ALA A 201 -7.29 3.97 10.85
C ALA A 201 -7.96 3.26 9.65
N HIS A 202 -7.24 3.03 8.55
CA HIS A 202 -7.72 2.21 7.45
C HIS A 202 -7.52 0.72 7.75
N PRO A 203 -8.49 -0.15 7.46
CA PRO A 203 -9.87 0.21 7.10
C PRO A 203 -10.69 0.71 8.30
N HIS A 204 -11.84 1.33 8.00
CA HIS A 204 -12.84 1.70 9.00
C HIS A 204 -13.26 0.45 9.80
N PRO A 205 -13.34 0.53 11.16
CA PRO A 205 -13.77 -0.56 12.01
C PRO A 205 -15.20 -1.04 11.75
#